data_257ac5d88f436d235943c7014ad6c172
#
_entry.id   257ac5d88f436d235943c7014ad6c172
#
_cell.length_a   1.000
_cell.length_b   1.000
_cell.length_c   1.000
_cell.angle_alpha   90.00
_cell.angle_beta   90.00
_cell.angle_gamma   90.00
#
_symmetry.space_group_name_H-M   'P 1'
#
loop_
_entity.id
_entity.type
_entity.pdbx_description
1 polymer ?
#
loop_
_entity_poly.entity_id
_entity_poly.type
_entity_poly.pdbx_seq_one_letter_code
_entity_poly.pdbx_strand_id
1 'polypeptide(L)'
;MTSHHGPLILFGSGETARQGRQVQEEVLRTLPIPVQVAILETPSGFQPNAAYVVEKLRGFVERSLQNYKPQITQVDALRKGGPGDPDDPEISAKLTGATYILAGPGSPTYTARQLAGTATWDAVLARWDGGAALAFSSAAAIALGTHVLPVYEIYKAGDDLHWQPGLDLLGHLGLELAIVPHWNNTEGGANLDTSCCFMGAERFERLRALLPPTTVILGIDEHTSCIVDVNRNMLAVRGQGRVTIIRDNDRSLLDAGEEVSLAVLAKSRPLLQHD
;
A
#
# COMPACT_ATOMS: atom_id res chain seq x y z
N MET A 1 22.14 -9.91 11.97
CA MET A 1 22.17 -8.62 11.23
C MET A 1 20.87 -7.93 11.56
N THR A 2 20.89 -6.73 12.10
CA THR A 2 19.67 -5.94 12.27
C THR A 2 19.14 -5.60 10.88
N SER A 3 17.94 -6.06 10.54
CA SER A 3 17.27 -5.72 9.28
C SER A 3 17.13 -4.19 9.20
N HIS A 4 17.53 -3.62 8.09
CA HIS A 4 17.39 -2.18 7.83
C HIS A 4 16.30 -2.01 6.77
N HIS A 5 15.04 -2.00 7.21
CA HIS A 5 13.93 -1.85 6.30
C HIS A 5 13.96 -0.48 5.61
N GLY A 6 13.69 -0.45 4.32
CA GLY A 6 13.44 0.79 3.62
C GLY A 6 12.13 1.47 4.06
N PRO A 7 11.93 2.76 3.79
CA PRO A 7 10.65 3.40 4.06
C PRO A 7 9.53 2.83 3.17
N LEU A 8 8.31 2.74 3.74
CA LEU A 8 7.12 2.31 3.03
C LEU A 8 6.17 3.52 2.85
N ILE A 9 5.78 3.82 1.62
CA ILE A 9 4.76 4.82 1.31
C ILE A 9 3.46 4.10 0.98
N LEU A 10 2.40 4.40 1.72
CA LEU A 10 1.04 3.95 1.45
C LEU A 10 0.22 5.14 0.95
N PHE A 11 -0.27 5.07 -0.28
CA PHE A 11 -1.10 6.13 -0.87
C PHE A 11 -2.59 5.80 -0.76
N GLY A 12 -3.37 6.74 -0.27
CA GLY A 12 -4.83 6.69 -0.35
C GLY A 12 -5.32 6.87 -1.79
N SER A 13 -4.68 7.74 -2.54
CA SER A 13 -4.72 7.93 -4.00
C SER A 13 -3.73 9.02 -4.41
N GLY A 14 -3.67 9.33 -5.73
CA GLY A 14 -2.92 10.47 -6.24
C GLY A 14 -1.40 10.29 -6.23
N GLU A 15 -0.90 9.07 -6.30
CA GLU A 15 0.54 8.75 -6.37
C GLU A 15 1.25 9.43 -7.54
N THR A 16 0.53 9.68 -8.63
CA THR A 16 1.04 10.39 -9.82
C THR A 16 0.69 11.89 -9.84
N ALA A 17 -0.07 12.38 -8.85
CA ALA A 17 -0.40 13.78 -8.71
C ALA A 17 0.77 14.60 -8.12
N ARG A 18 0.64 15.93 -8.10
CA ARG A 18 1.68 16.82 -7.55
C ARG A 18 2.06 16.49 -6.11
N GLN A 19 1.06 16.22 -5.26
CA GLN A 19 1.28 15.87 -3.85
C GLN A 19 1.98 14.52 -3.72
N GLY A 20 1.52 13.50 -4.47
CA GLY A 20 2.16 12.20 -4.50
C GLY A 20 3.61 12.26 -4.97
N ARG A 21 3.91 13.13 -5.96
CA ARG A 21 5.29 13.43 -6.35
C ARG A 21 6.13 13.96 -5.18
N GLN A 22 5.62 14.95 -4.43
CA GLN A 22 6.35 15.53 -3.31
C GLN A 22 6.70 14.50 -2.23
N VAL A 23 5.76 13.60 -1.93
CA VAL A 23 5.97 12.50 -0.98
C VAL A 23 7.03 11.52 -1.49
N GLN A 24 6.95 11.13 -2.76
CA GLN A 24 7.96 10.26 -3.36
C GLN A 24 9.35 10.93 -3.34
N GLU A 25 9.43 12.21 -3.69
CA GLU A 25 10.70 12.97 -3.62
C GLU A 25 11.28 13.04 -2.21
N GLU A 26 10.43 13.13 -1.15
CA GLU A 26 10.89 13.09 0.24
C GLU A 26 11.66 11.79 0.54
N VAL A 27 11.12 10.65 0.09
CA VAL A 27 11.75 9.35 0.26
C VAL A 27 12.95 9.16 -0.69
N LEU A 28 12.81 9.55 -1.96
CA LEU A 28 13.87 9.36 -2.96
C LEU A 28 15.16 10.14 -2.63
N ARG A 29 15.07 11.25 -1.88
CA ARG A 29 16.26 11.99 -1.39
C ARG A 29 17.13 11.16 -0.46
N THR A 30 16.62 10.10 0.13
CA THR A 30 17.35 9.20 1.03
C THR A 30 18.02 8.04 0.30
N LEU A 31 17.69 7.84 -0.98
CA LEU A 31 18.18 6.72 -1.78
C LEU A 31 19.41 7.10 -2.62
N PRO A 32 20.26 6.12 -2.97
CA PRO A 32 21.38 6.35 -3.88
C PRO A 32 20.89 6.70 -5.29
N ILE A 33 21.64 7.59 -5.97
CA ILE A 33 21.38 7.99 -7.36
C ILE A 33 22.45 7.36 -8.25
N PRO A 34 22.05 6.73 -9.39
CA PRO A 34 20.71 6.62 -9.99
C PRO A 34 19.79 5.68 -9.20
N VAL A 35 18.51 6.09 -9.06
CA VAL A 35 17.51 5.26 -8.37
C VAL A 35 17.12 4.10 -9.29
N GLN A 36 17.21 2.88 -8.79
CA GLN A 36 16.78 1.67 -9.49
C GLN A 36 15.31 1.44 -9.18
N VAL A 37 14.43 1.78 -10.13
CA VAL A 37 12.97 1.72 -9.95
C VAL A 37 12.44 0.42 -10.53
N ALA A 38 11.75 -0.38 -9.72
CA ALA A 38 10.99 -1.53 -10.19
C ALA A 38 9.48 -1.19 -10.13
N ILE A 39 8.76 -1.33 -11.25
CA ILE A 39 7.30 -1.17 -11.31
C ILE A 39 6.68 -2.56 -11.32
N LEU A 40 5.96 -2.90 -10.27
CA LEU A 40 5.29 -4.19 -10.12
C LEU A 40 3.90 -4.12 -10.77
N GLU A 41 3.66 -4.95 -11.78
CA GLU A 41 2.45 -4.91 -12.60
C GLU A 41 1.28 -5.72 -12.04
N THR A 42 1.53 -6.55 -11.04
CA THR A 42 0.53 -7.50 -10.49
C THR A 42 -0.82 -6.87 -10.19
N PRO A 43 -0.94 -5.67 -9.61
CA PRO A 43 -2.25 -5.13 -9.26
C PRO A 43 -3.21 -5.01 -10.43
N SER A 44 -2.71 -4.72 -11.63
CA SER A 44 -3.48 -4.61 -12.87
C SER A 44 -3.35 -5.83 -13.80
N GLY A 45 -2.59 -6.86 -13.42
CA GLY A 45 -2.16 -7.97 -14.28
C GLY A 45 -3.30 -8.79 -14.92
N PHE A 46 -4.52 -8.70 -14.40
CA PHE A 46 -5.71 -9.36 -14.98
C PHE A 46 -6.43 -8.51 -16.04
N GLN A 47 -6.09 -7.23 -16.13
CA GLN A 47 -6.80 -6.29 -16.99
C GLN A 47 -6.28 -6.34 -18.44
N PRO A 48 -7.16 -6.30 -19.46
CA PRO A 48 -6.71 -6.22 -20.86
C PRO A 48 -5.84 -5.01 -21.17
N ASN A 49 -5.94 -3.93 -20.36
CA ASN A 49 -5.18 -2.70 -20.48
C ASN A 49 -4.07 -2.55 -19.42
N ALA A 50 -3.60 -3.65 -18.81
CA ALA A 50 -2.54 -3.63 -17.80
C ALA A 50 -1.31 -2.84 -18.25
N ALA A 51 -0.84 -3.07 -19.48
CA ALA A 51 0.27 -2.34 -20.06
C ALA A 51 0.08 -0.82 -20.07
N TYR A 52 -1.14 -0.33 -20.27
CA TYR A 52 -1.44 1.11 -20.22
C TYR A 52 -1.35 1.68 -18.79
N VAL A 53 -1.78 0.92 -17.79
CA VAL A 53 -1.68 1.31 -16.39
C VAL A 53 -0.20 1.46 -16.00
N VAL A 54 0.61 0.48 -16.37
CA VAL A 54 2.06 0.49 -16.11
C VAL A 54 2.75 1.63 -16.84
N GLU A 55 2.40 1.88 -18.11
CA GLU A 55 2.97 2.98 -18.89
C GLU A 55 2.66 4.35 -18.28
N LYS A 56 1.51 4.54 -17.66
CA LYS A 56 1.21 5.77 -16.90
C LYS A 56 2.15 5.95 -15.72
N LEU A 57 2.40 4.89 -14.93
CA LEU A 57 3.33 4.94 -13.81
C LEU A 57 4.75 5.19 -14.30
N ARG A 58 5.18 4.48 -15.33
CA ARG A 58 6.48 4.66 -15.97
C ARG A 58 6.67 6.10 -16.44
N GLY A 59 5.73 6.61 -17.23
CA GLY A 59 5.79 7.98 -17.75
C GLY A 59 5.75 9.04 -16.63
N PHE A 60 5.09 8.78 -15.51
CA PHE A 60 5.18 9.63 -14.33
C PHE A 60 6.60 9.62 -13.74
N VAL A 61 7.20 8.45 -13.53
CA VAL A 61 8.56 8.32 -13.01
C VAL A 61 9.56 9.04 -13.91
N GLU A 62 9.50 8.81 -15.21
CA GLU A 62 10.41 9.42 -16.20
C GLU A 62 10.34 10.95 -16.21
N ARG A 63 9.12 11.51 -16.19
CA ARG A 63 8.93 12.96 -16.30
C ARG A 63 9.03 13.69 -14.97
N SER A 64 8.48 13.09 -13.90
CA SER A 64 8.30 13.80 -12.63
C SER A 64 9.42 13.55 -11.64
N LEU A 65 10.14 12.43 -11.76
CA LEU A 65 11.21 12.04 -10.85
C LEU A 65 12.61 12.05 -11.53
N GLN A 66 12.74 12.71 -12.68
CA GLN A 66 13.96 12.75 -13.49
C GLN A 66 15.22 13.22 -12.75
N ASN A 67 15.07 14.04 -11.71
CA ASN A 67 16.19 14.52 -10.89
C ASN A 67 16.92 13.39 -10.16
N TYR A 68 16.27 12.26 -9.95
CA TYR A 68 16.81 11.06 -9.31
C TYR A 68 17.41 10.06 -10.31
N LYS A 69 17.46 10.43 -11.62
CA LYS A 69 18.01 9.62 -12.72
C LYS A 69 17.45 8.20 -12.70
N PRO A 70 16.11 8.01 -12.71
CA PRO A 70 15.52 6.71 -12.54
C PRO A 70 15.92 5.75 -13.67
N GLN A 71 16.33 4.54 -13.28
CA GLN A 71 16.49 3.40 -14.17
C GLN A 71 15.33 2.45 -13.92
N ILE A 72 14.43 2.32 -14.89
CA ILE A 72 13.12 1.70 -14.69
C ILE A 72 13.11 0.28 -15.25
N THR A 73 12.77 -0.68 -14.40
CA THR A 73 12.51 -2.07 -14.76
C THR A 73 11.02 -2.37 -14.53
N GLN A 74 10.35 -2.92 -15.51
CA GLN A 74 8.99 -3.45 -15.38
C GLN A 74 9.08 -4.89 -14.89
N VAL A 75 8.33 -5.19 -13.81
CA VAL A 75 8.23 -6.52 -13.21
C VAL A 75 6.85 -7.06 -13.55
N ASP A 76 6.78 -7.76 -14.66
CA ASP A 76 5.56 -8.34 -15.23
C ASP A 76 5.15 -9.64 -14.52
N ALA A 77 5.15 -9.60 -13.20
CA ALA A 77 4.61 -10.65 -12.33
C ALA A 77 3.08 -10.59 -12.39
N LEU A 78 2.47 -11.28 -13.35
CA LEU A 78 1.07 -11.09 -13.68
C LEU A 78 0.16 -12.13 -13.02
N ARG A 79 0.42 -13.42 -13.24
CA ARG A 79 -0.50 -14.50 -12.85
C ARG A 79 0.23 -15.80 -12.57
N LYS A 80 -0.05 -16.41 -11.42
CA LYS A 80 0.44 -17.75 -11.07
C LYS A 80 0.03 -18.79 -12.10
N GLY A 81 1.00 -19.61 -12.52
CA GLY A 81 0.78 -20.68 -13.48
C GLY A 81 0.44 -20.19 -14.89
N GLY A 82 0.72 -18.94 -15.22
CA GLY A 82 0.42 -18.34 -16.50
C GLY A 82 1.56 -17.45 -17.04
N PRO A 83 1.28 -16.65 -18.08
CA PRO A 83 2.24 -15.65 -18.55
C PRO A 83 2.58 -14.68 -17.41
N GLY A 84 3.88 -14.40 -17.24
CA GLY A 84 4.36 -13.57 -16.13
C GLY A 84 4.15 -14.25 -14.78
N ASP A 85 4.48 -15.52 -14.65
CA ASP A 85 4.31 -16.25 -13.38
C ASP A 85 5.19 -15.61 -12.29
N PRO A 86 4.60 -15.16 -11.15
CA PRO A 86 5.37 -14.62 -10.05
C PRO A 86 6.38 -15.59 -9.41
N ASP A 87 6.27 -16.88 -9.69
CA ASP A 87 7.26 -17.90 -9.26
C ASP A 87 8.38 -18.12 -10.27
N ASP A 88 8.31 -17.49 -11.46
CA ASP A 88 9.37 -17.58 -12.45
C ASP A 88 10.63 -16.84 -11.93
N PRO A 89 11.80 -17.52 -11.87
CA PRO A 89 13.05 -16.90 -11.47
C PRO A 89 13.47 -15.71 -12.35
N GLU A 90 13.12 -15.71 -13.65
CA GLU A 90 13.42 -14.58 -14.53
C GLU A 90 12.59 -13.34 -14.16
N ILE A 91 11.35 -13.52 -13.73
CA ILE A 91 10.48 -12.44 -13.27
C ILE A 91 10.98 -11.87 -11.95
N SER A 92 11.23 -12.73 -10.95
CA SER A 92 11.73 -12.30 -9.64
C SER A 92 13.11 -11.65 -9.72
N ALA A 93 13.98 -12.11 -10.64
CA ALA A 93 15.31 -11.52 -10.87
C ALA A 93 15.24 -10.05 -11.35
N LYS A 94 14.13 -9.60 -11.95
CA LYS A 94 13.92 -8.21 -12.35
C LYS A 94 13.93 -7.23 -11.16
N LEU A 95 13.73 -7.73 -9.94
CA LEU A 95 13.84 -6.94 -8.70
C LEU A 95 15.30 -6.78 -8.22
N THR A 96 16.25 -7.49 -8.84
CA THR A 96 17.66 -7.42 -8.43
C THR A 96 18.17 -5.99 -8.53
N GLY A 97 18.74 -5.48 -7.45
CA GLY A 97 19.29 -4.12 -7.39
C GLY A 97 18.25 -3.01 -7.26
N ALA A 98 16.95 -3.31 -7.28
CA ALA A 98 15.92 -2.29 -7.08
C ALA A 98 16.11 -1.59 -5.73
N THR A 99 16.10 -0.26 -5.75
CA THR A 99 16.15 0.60 -4.54
C THR A 99 14.82 1.28 -4.28
N TYR A 100 13.91 1.26 -5.24
CA TYR A 100 12.56 1.79 -5.15
C TYR A 100 11.58 0.89 -5.89
N ILE A 101 10.58 0.36 -5.20
CA ILE A 101 9.57 -0.54 -5.78
C ILE A 101 8.22 0.15 -5.75
N LEU A 102 7.61 0.33 -6.92
CA LEU A 102 6.34 1.02 -7.10
C LEU A 102 5.27 0.03 -7.55
N ALA A 103 4.12 0.03 -6.88
CA ALA A 103 2.93 -0.72 -7.27
C ALA A 103 1.69 0.16 -7.19
N GLY A 104 0.84 0.11 -8.20
CA GLY A 104 -0.26 1.03 -8.42
C GLY A 104 -1.66 0.43 -8.28
N PRO A 105 -2.62 1.05 -8.97
CA PRO A 105 -4.03 0.64 -8.91
C PRO A 105 -4.29 -0.71 -9.58
N GLY A 106 -5.43 -1.33 -9.23
CA GLY A 106 -5.87 -2.61 -9.76
C GLY A 106 -6.88 -3.30 -8.84
N SER A 107 -6.76 -4.62 -8.65
CA SER A 107 -7.56 -5.38 -7.70
C SER A 107 -6.72 -5.79 -6.48
N PRO A 108 -7.15 -5.46 -5.25
CA PRO A 108 -6.42 -5.83 -4.04
C PRO A 108 -6.40 -7.35 -3.82
N THR A 109 -7.52 -8.02 -4.03
CA THR A 109 -7.65 -9.46 -3.85
C THR A 109 -6.86 -10.24 -4.90
N TYR A 110 -6.83 -9.74 -6.14
CA TYR A 110 -5.98 -10.30 -7.17
C TYR A 110 -4.50 -10.15 -6.79
N THR A 111 -4.08 -8.96 -6.36
CA THR A 111 -2.70 -8.67 -5.96
C THR A 111 -2.24 -9.63 -4.85
N ALA A 112 -3.01 -9.72 -3.77
CA ALA A 112 -2.68 -10.60 -2.65
C ALA A 112 -2.60 -12.06 -3.09
N ARG A 113 -3.60 -12.54 -3.84
CA ARG A 113 -3.64 -13.94 -4.32
C ARG A 113 -2.49 -14.28 -5.25
N GLN A 114 -2.09 -13.37 -6.15
CA GLN A 114 -1.03 -13.66 -7.12
C GLN A 114 0.36 -13.55 -6.51
N LEU A 115 0.57 -12.73 -5.48
CA LEU A 115 1.90 -12.55 -4.87
C LEU A 115 2.15 -13.42 -3.65
N ALA A 116 1.12 -13.77 -2.88
CA ALA A 116 1.32 -14.53 -1.63
C ALA A 116 2.10 -15.82 -1.85
N GLY A 117 3.22 -15.98 -1.13
CA GLY A 117 4.07 -17.18 -1.17
C GLY A 117 4.77 -17.41 -2.51
N THR A 118 5.13 -16.36 -3.24
CA THR A 118 5.85 -16.46 -4.52
C THR A 118 7.27 -15.92 -4.43
N ALA A 119 8.13 -16.38 -5.34
CA ALA A 119 9.51 -15.92 -5.46
C ALA A 119 9.60 -14.40 -5.71
N THR A 120 8.67 -13.82 -6.46
CA THR A 120 8.61 -12.37 -6.67
C THR A 120 8.30 -11.63 -5.36
N TRP A 121 7.35 -12.12 -4.54
CA TRP A 121 7.05 -11.49 -3.27
C TRP A 121 8.22 -11.60 -2.29
N ASP A 122 8.86 -12.77 -2.22
CA ASP A 122 10.07 -12.96 -1.42
C ASP A 122 11.20 -12.01 -1.85
N ALA A 123 11.35 -11.77 -3.17
CA ALA A 123 12.31 -10.79 -3.67
C ALA A 123 11.94 -9.35 -3.27
N VAL A 124 10.65 -8.96 -3.26
CA VAL A 124 10.20 -7.65 -2.76
C VAL A 124 10.56 -7.50 -1.28
N LEU A 125 10.26 -8.50 -0.45
CA LEU A 125 10.59 -8.50 0.98
C LEU A 125 12.11 -8.39 1.21
N ALA A 126 12.90 -9.19 0.50
CA ALA A 126 14.36 -9.14 0.59
C ALA A 126 14.94 -7.77 0.19
N ARG A 127 14.34 -7.11 -0.81
CA ARG A 127 14.73 -5.74 -1.19
C ARG A 127 14.37 -4.72 -0.12
N TRP A 128 13.18 -4.82 0.45
CA TRP A 128 12.72 -3.96 1.54
C TRP A 128 13.58 -4.12 2.78
N ASP A 129 13.89 -5.36 3.19
CA ASP A 129 14.79 -5.70 4.30
C ASP A 129 16.24 -5.21 4.06
N GLY A 130 16.60 -5.06 2.78
CA GLY A 130 17.88 -4.50 2.35
C GLY A 130 17.88 -2.98 2.16
N GLY A 131 16.83 -2.27 2.58
CA GLY A 131 16.73 -0.81 2.57
C GLY A 131 16.07 -0.21 1.32
N ALA A 132 15.54 -1.00 0.40
CA ALA A 132 14.76 -0.46 -0.72
C ALA A 132 13.45 0.14 -0.22
N ALA A 133 13.10 1.32 -0.73
CA ALA A 133 11.81 1.94 -0.43
C ALA A 133 10.68 1.29 -1.23
N LEU A 134 9.51 1.15 -0.60
CA LEU A 134 8.28 0.69 -1.23
C LEU A 134 7.28 1.85 -1.37
N ALA A 135 6.56 1.92 -2.50
CA ALA A 135 5.51 2.89 -2.73
C ALA A 135 4.29 2.19 -3.32
N PHE A 136 3.29 1.95 -2.49
CA PHE A 136 2.13 1.16 -2.83
C PHE A 136 0.86 2.02 -2.75
N SER A 137 0.05 1.98 -3.81
CA SER A 137 -1.11 2.85 -3.99
C SER A 137 -2.38 2.04 -4.19
N SER A 138 -3.49 2.53 -3.61
CA SER A 138 -4.84 1.98 -3.84
C SER A 138 -4.89 0.46 -3.61
N ALA A 139 -5.20 -0.32 -4.63
CA ALA A 139 -5.28 -1.79 -4.57
C ALA A 139 -3.99 -2.45 -4.02
N ALA A 140 -2.83 -1.96 -4.44
CA ALA A 140 -1.55 -2.46 -3.94
C ALA A 140 -1.39 -2.18 -2.43
N ALA A 141 -1.81 -1.00 -1.95
CA ALA A 141 -1.76 -0.68 -0.53
C ALA A 141 -2.70 -1.56 0.30
N ILE A 142 -3.92 -1.82 -0.18
CA ILE A 142 -4.87 -2.74 0.48
C ILE A 142 -4.27 -4.13 0.62
N ALA A 143 -3.60 -4.62 -0.45
CA ALA A 143 -3.03 -5.97 -0.48
C ALA A 143 -1.93 -6.20 0.56
N LEU A 144 -1.26 -5.14 1.05
CA LEU A 144 -0.21 -5.23 2.08
C LEU A 144 -0.73 -5.51 3.49
N GLY A 145 -2.03 -5.29 3.74
CA GLY A 145 -2.63 -5.56 5.04
C GLY A 145 -2.64 -7.05 5.38
N THR A 146 -2.86 -7.36 6.66
CA THR A 146 -3.20 -8.70 7.12
C THR A 146 -4.56 -9.12 6.58
N HIS A 147 -5.49 -8.16 6.54
CA HIS A 147 -6.84 -8.31 6.01
C HIS A 147 -7.06 -7.40 4.81
N VAL A 148 -7.44 -7.99 3.69
CA VAL A 148 -7.71 -7.32 2.41
C VAL A 148 -9.20 -7.07 2.24
N LEU A 149 -9.57 -5.83 1.94
CA LEU A 149 -10.92 -5.47 1.55
C LEU A 149 -11.18 -5.88 0.10
N PRO A 150 -12.11 -6.81 -0.18
CA PRO A 150 -12.44 -7.26 -1.53
C PRO A 150 -13.41 -6.27 -2.21
N VAL A 151 -12.86 -5.12 -2.60
CA VAL A 151 -13.62 -3.96 -3.07
C VAL A 151 -14.49 -4.31 -4.29
N TYR A 152 -13.89 -4.94 -5.30
CA TYR A 152 -14.62 -5.22 -6.53
C TYR A 152 -15.67 -6.33 -6.35
N GLU A 153 -15.37 -7.31 -5.56
CA GLU A 153 -16.25 -8.44 -5.27
C GLU A 153 -17.51 -7.94 -4.54
N ILE A 154 -17.34 -7.09 -3.55
CA ILE A 154 -18.48 -6.54 -2.79
C ILE A 154 -19.20 -5.43 -3.59
N TYR A 155 -18.45 -4.43 -4.08
CA TYR A 155 -19.03 -3.23 -4.67
C TYR A 155 -19.55 -3.43 -6.09
N LYS A 156 -18.87 -4.25 -6.91
CA LYS A 156 -19.20 -4.45 -8.32
C LYS A 156 -19.93 -5.78 -8.58
N ALA A 157 -19.52 -6.87 -7.91
CA ALA A 157 -20.11 -8.19 -8.12
C ALA A 157 -21.26 -8.51 -7.16
N GLY A 158 -21.36 -7.78 -6.04
CA GLY A 158 -22.47 -7.94 -5.08
C GLY A 158 -22.27 -9.08 -4.09
N ASP A 159 -21.03 -9.47 -3.84
CA ASP A 159 -20.71 -10.48 -2.84
C ASP A 159 -21.11 -10.02 -1.42
N ASP A 160 -21.35 -10.98 -0.55
CA ASP A 160 -21.54 -10.73 0.87
C ASP A 160 -20.31 -10.06 1.49
N LEU A 161 -20.53 -9.33 2.60
CA LEU A 161 -19.45 -8.65 3.30
C LEU A 161 -18.47 -9.65 3.91
N HIS A 162 -17.22 -9.57 3.54
CA HIS A 162 -16.14 -10.44 4.05
C HIS A 162 -14.77 -9.76 3.90
N TRP A 163 -13.76 -10.33 4.54
CA TRP A 163 -12.35 -9.99 4.36
C TRP A 163 -11.60 -11.18 3.78
N GLN A 164 -10.52 -10.91 3.08
CA GLN A 164 -9.62 -11.94 2.56
C GLN A 164 -8.23 -11.82 3.19
N PRO A 165 -7.44 -12.90 3.24
CA PRO A 165 -6.05 -12.82 3.66
C PRO A 165 -5.22 -11.91 2.74
N GLY A 166 -4.35 -11.09 3.33
CA GLY A 166 -3.42 -10.23 2.62
C GLY A 166 -1.99 -10.72 2.60
N LEU A 167 -1.10 -9.85 2.14
CA LEU A 167 0.34 -10.11 2.10
C LEU A 167 1.03 -9.91 3.46
N ASP A 168 0.34 -9.29 4.39
CA ASP A 168 0.73 -9.12 5.80
C ASP A 168 2.15 -8.55 5.98
N LEU A 169 2.48 -7.51 5.19
CA LEU A 169 3.84 -6.95 5.13
C LEU A 169 4.38 -6.55 6.50
N LEU A 170 3.53 -6.00 7.39
CA LEU A 170 3.93 -5.50 8.70
C LEU A 170 3.60 -6.46 9.85
N GLY A 171 3.03 -7.63 9.56
CA GLY A 171 2.60 -8.59 10.59
C GLY A 171 3.76 -9.16 11.41
N HIS A 172 4.94 -9.36 10.81
CA HIS A 172 6.12 -9.81 11.55
C HIS A 172 6.62 -8.77 12.57
N LEU A 173 6.18 -7.50 12.46
CA LEU A 173 6.42 -6.44 13.44
C LEU A 173 5.32 -6.37 14.50
N GLY A 174 4.35 -7.30 14.49
CA GLY A 174 3.20 -7.31 15.38
C GLY A 174 2.12 -6.28 15.02
N LEU A 175 2.12 -5.76 13.79
CA LEU A 175 1.14 -4.80 13.28
C LEU A 175 0.12 -5.51 12.39
N GLU A 176 -0.99 -5.91 12.95
CA GLU A 176 -2.11 -6.54 12.24
C GLU A 176 -3.02 -5.47 11.66
N LEU A 177 -2.93 -5.23 10.35
CA LEU A 177 -3.55 -4.08 9.70
C LEU A 177 -4.60 -4.46 8.64
N ALA A 178 -5.68 -3.67 8.57
CA ALA A 178 -6.54 -3.52 7.42
C ALA A 178 -6.33 -2.11 6.83
N ILE A 179 -5.68 -2.02 5.68
CA ILE A 179 -5.38 -0.73 5.02
C ILE A 179 -6.52 -0.38 4.08
N VAL A 180 -7.10 0.81 4.25
CA VAL A 180 -8.27 1.26 3.49
C VAL A 180 -7.98 2.63 2.86
N PRO A 181 -7.47 2.65 1.62
CA PRO A 181 -7.32 3.88 0.83
C PRO A 181 -8.68 4.45 0.42
N HIS A 182 -8.69 5.59 -0.28
CA HIS A 182 -9.94 6.24 -0.71
C HIS A 182 -10.94 6.43 0.44
N TRP A 183 -10.43 6.75 1.63
CA TRP A 183 -11.24 6.78 2.84
C TRP A 183 -12.37 7.81 2.76
N ASN A 184 -12.09 8.98 2.23
CA ASN A 184 -13.02 10.08 2.05
C ASN A 184 -13.59 10.15 0.62
N ASN A 185 -13.65 9.04 -0.13
CA ASN A 185 -14.15 9.03 -1.50
C ASN A 185 -15.58 9.55 -1.58
N THR A 186 -15.86 10.40 -2.59
CA THR A 186 -17.16 11.03 -2.82
C THR A 186 -17.64 10.88 -4.27
N GLU A 187 -17.09 9.93 -5.03
CA GLU A 187 -17.46 9.71 -6.45
C GLU A 187 -18.93 9.39 -6.65
N GLY A 188 -19.61 8.83 -5.63
CA GLY A 188 -21.06 8.54 -5.66
C GLY A 188 -21.94 9.76 -5.62
N GLY A 189 -21.38 10.94 -5.34
CA GLY A 189 -22.11 12.19 -5.24
C GLY A 189 -23.13 12.19 -4.09
N ALA A 190 -24.25 12.89 -4.27
CA ALA A 190 -25.28 13.01 -3.24
C ALA A 190 -26.15 11.74 -3.05
N ASN A 191 -26.10 10.81 -4.02
CA ASN A 191 -27.03 9.67 -4.05
C ASN A 191 -26.43 8.37 -3.52
N LEU A 192 -25.10 8.29 -3.41
CA LEU A 192 -24.41 7.08 -2.99
C LEU A 192 -23.19 7.42 -2.15
N ASP A 193 -23.18 6.94 -0.91
CA ASP A 193 -21.98 7.02 -0.06
C ASP A 193 -20.93 6.05 -0.56
N THR A 194 -19.83 6.59 -1.10
CA THR A 194 -18.66 5.84 -1.57
C THR A 194 -17.44 6.00 -0.66
N SER A 195 -17.61 6.56 0.53
CA SER A 195 -16.54 6.60 1.53
C SER A 195 -16.04 5.21 1.92
N CYS A 196 -14.94 5.15 2.65
CA CYS A 196 -14.32 3.90 3.08
C CYS A 196 -14.10 2.94 1.89
N CYS A 197 -13.43 3.44 0.84
CA CYS A 197 -13.10 2.64 -0.35
C CYS A 197 -14.33 2.04 -1.05
N PHE A 198 -15.31 2.88 -1.38
CA PHE A 198 -16.57 2.54 -2.06
C PHE A 198 -17.57 1.72 -1.23
N MET A 199 -17.25 1.42 0.03
CA MET A 199 -18.17 0.67 0.89
C MET A 199 -19.31 1.53 1.42
N GLY A 200 -19.08 2.81 1.66
CA GLY A 200 -19.95 3.67 2.44
C GLY A 200 -19.88 3.36 3.94
N ALA A 201 -20.22 4.33 4.78
CA ALA A 201 -20.04 4.21 6.23
C ALA A 201 -20.81 3.02 6.84
N GLU A 202 -22.06 2.81 6.44
CA GLU A 202 -22.90 1.75 7.00
C GLU A 202 -22.36 0.34 6.71
N ARG A 203 -22.03 0.04 5.44
CA ARG A 203 -21.45 -1.27 5.09
C ARG A 203 -20.08 -1.45 5.71
N PHE A 204 -19.30 -0.38 5.79
CA PHE A 204 -17.97 -0.45 6.38
C PHE A 204 -18.02 -0.78 7.88
N GLU A 205 -18.98 -0.23 8.66
CA GLU A 205 -19.13 -0.62 10.06
C GLU A 205 -19.50 -2.10 10.23
N ARG A 206 -20.30 -2.65 9.32
CA ARG A 206 -20.59 -4.09 9.30
C ARG A 206 -19.35 -4.92 8.93
N LEU A 207 -18.53 -4.47 7.97
CA LEU A 207 -17.25 -5.08 7.63
C LEU A 207 -16.29 -5.03 8.82
N ARG A 208 -16.19 -3.89 9.50
CA ARG A 208 -15.34 -3.72 10.69
C ARG A 208 -15.70 -4.75 11.78
N ALA A 209 -16.97 -5.01 11.99
CA ALA A 209 -17.43 -5.98 12.97
C ALA A 209 -17.03 -7.44 12.65
N LEU A 210 -16.60 -7.73 11.41
CA LEU A 210 -16.10 -9.05 11.01
C LEU A 210 -14.58 -9.20 11.21
N LEU A 211 -13.85 -8.12 11.50
CA LEU A 211 -12.43 -8.18 11.77
C LEU A 211 -12.14 -8.70 13.19
N PRO A 212 -11.01 -9.40 13.37
CA PRO A 212 -10.52 -9.67 14.73
C PRO A 212 -10.37 -8.36 15.52
N PRO A 213 -10.65 -8.39 16.84
CA PRO A 213 -10.48 -7.21 17.71
C PRO A 213 -9.03 -6.67 17.72
N THR A 214 -8.10 -7.47 17.27
CA THR A 214 -6.67 -7.15 17.20
C THR A 214 -6.29 -6.32 16.01
N THR A 215 -7.14 -6.30 14.98
CA THR A 215 -6.85 -5.61 13.71
C THR A 215 -7.03 -4.10 13.86
N VAL A 216 -6.03 -3.36 13.46
CA VAL A 216 -6.08 -1.90 13.36
C VAL A 216 -6.45 -1.51 11.94
N ILE A 217 -7.47 -0.67 11.77
CA ILE A 217 -7.84 -0.11 10.48
C ILE A 217 -7.05 1.17 10.25
N LEU A 218 -6.36 1.24 9.12
CA LEU A 218 -5.63 2.42 8.63
C LEU A 218 -6.36 2.99 7.43
N GLY A 219 -7.28 3.93 7.66
CA GLY A 219 -8.00 4.66 6.62
C GLY A 219 -7.17 5.83 6.10
N ILE A 220 -6.92 5.90 4.79
CA ILE A 220 -6.11 6.95 4.16
C ILE A 220 -6.96 7.72 3.17
N ASP A 221 -7.12 9.01 3.39
CA ASP A 221 -7.87 9.90 2.49
C ASP A 221 -7.26 9.95 1.09
N GLU A 222 -8.06 10.32 0.10
CA GLU A 222 -7.58 10.59 -1.25
C GLU A 222 -6.57 11.75 -1.25
N HIS A 223 -5.60 11.71 -2.16
CA HIS A 223 -4.48 12.66 -2.24
C HIS A 223 -3.68 12.79 -0.94
N THR A 224 -3.71 11.74 -0.14
CA THR A 224 -2.99 11.61 1.15
C THR A 224 -2.18 10.34 1.16
N SER A 225 -1.12 10.33 1.93
CA SER A 225 -0.24 9.17 2.08
C SER A 225 0.34 9.07 3.49
N CYS A 226 0.70 7.85 3.87
CA CYS A 226 1.51 7.58 5.05
C CYS A 226 2.91 7.18 4.62
N ILE A 227 3.92 7.73 5.27
CA ILE A 227 5.29 7.18 5.24
C ILE A 227 5.49 6.41 6.53
N VAL A 228 5.72 5.10 6.40
CA VAL A 228 6.06 4.21 7.51
C VAL A 228 7.56 3.99 7.49
N ASP A 229 8.25 4.44 8.52
CA ASP A 229 9.69 4.23 8.74
C ASP A 229 9.88 3.38 9.99
N VAL A 230 10.10 2.08 9.78
CA VAL A 230 10.26 1.11 10.87
C VAL A 230 11.50 1.40 11.70
N ASN A 231 12.60 1.80 11.04
CA ASN A 231 13.87 2.04 11.75
C ASN A 231 13.80 3.27 12.67
N ARG A 232 12.99 4.26 12.29
CA ARG A 232 12.76 5.47 13.07
C ARG A 232 11.54 5.35 13.99
N ASN A 233 10.85 4.22 13.95
CA ASN A 233 9.57 4.02 14.67
C ASN A 233 8.57 5.16 14.38
N MET A 234 8.37 5.52 13.11
CA MET A 234 7.65 6.72 12.69
C MET A 234 6.57 6.42 11.64
N LEU A 235 5.40 6.99 11.83
CA LEU A 235 4.34 7.16 10.85
C LEU A 235 4.20 8.66 10.55
N ALA A 236 4.44 9.07 9.32
CA ALA A 236 4.26 10.46 8.88
C ALA A 236 3.10 10.57 7.90
N VAL A 237 2.22 11.54 8.09
CA VAL A 237 1.10 11.84 7.17
C VAL A 237 1.49 12.96 6.24
N ARG A 238 1.29 12.76 4.94
CA ARG A 238 1.61 13.73 3.89
C ARG A 238 0.44 13.86 2.92
N GLY A 239 0.29 15.02 2.30
CA GLY A 239 -0.76 15.25 1.28
C GLY A 239 -1.75 16.32 1.67
N GLN A 240 -3.06 16.10 1.37
CA GLN A 240 -4.11 17.13 1.53
C GLN A 240 -5.12 16.80 2.63
N GLY A 241 -5.34 15.54 2.91
CA GLY A 241 -6.34 15.06 3.86
C GLY A 241 -5.70 14.54 5.14
N ARG A 242 -6.27 13.49 5.66
CA ARG A 242 -5.88 12.90 6.93
C ARG A 242 -5.83 11.38 6.86
N VAL A 243 -5.34 10.81 7.93
CA VAL A 243 -5.34 9.38 8.19
C VAL A 243 -6.27 9.12 9.38
N THR A 244 -7.15 8.16 9.22
CA THR A 244 -8.01 7.64 10.28
C THR A 244 -7.44 6.32 10.79
N ILE A 245 -7.18 6.23 12.08
CA ILE A 245 -6.76 4.99 12.74
C ILE A 245 -7.91 4.53 13.62
N ILE A 246 -8.43 3.31 13.36
CA ILE A 246 -9.48 2.72 14.20
C ILE A 246 -8.91 1.48 14.86
N ARG A 247 -8.97 1.46 16.17
CA ARG A 247 -8.52 0.38 17.03
C ARG A 247 -9.57 0.11 18.09
N ASP A 248 -10.10 -1.08 18.13
CA ASP A 248 -11.27 -1.40 18.96
C ASP A 248 -12.42 -0.41 18.69
N ASN A 249 -12.81 0.39 19.68
CA ASN A 249 -13.80 1.45 19.54
C ASN A 249 -13.19 2.85 19.55
N ASP A 250 -11.85 2.94 19.58
CA ASP A 250 -11.15 4.22 19.56
C ASP A 250 -10.84 4.64 18.12
N ARG A 251 -11.13 5.90 17.80
CA ARG A 251 -10.85 6.49 16.49
C ARG A 251 -9.97 7.71 16.67
N SER A 252 -8.78 7.64 16.10
CA SER A 252 -7.81 8.73 16.07
C SER A 252 -7.68 9.28 14.65
N LEU A 253 -7.49 10.58 14.54
CA LEU A 253 -7.26 11.28 13.27
C LEU A 253 -5.89 11.91 13.31
N LEU A 254 -5.16 11.78 12.22
CA LEU A 254 -3.86 12.43 12.00
C LEU A 254 -3.96 13.29 10.74
N ASP A 255 -3.70 14.56 10.87
CA ASP A 255 -3.73 15.50 9.75
C ASP A 255 -2.42 15.49 8.97
N ALA A 256 -2.47 15.93 7.72
CA ALA A 256 -1.28 16.07 6.89
C ALA A 256 -0.24 16.98 7.57
N GLY A 257 1.01 16.52 7.63
CA GLY A 257 2.11 17.17 8.33
C GLY A 257 2.43 16.56 9.69
N GLU A 258 1.54 15.76 10.28
CA GLU A 258 1.81 15.10 11.56
C GLU A 258 2.75 13.91 11.40
N GLU A 259 3.56 13.71 12.44
CA GLU A 259 4.48 12.58 12.60
C GLU A 259 4.27 11.99 13.99
N VAL A 260 4.05 10.69 14.06
CA VAL A 260 3.78 9.98 15.30
C VAL A 260 4.55 8.67 15.37
N SER A 261 4.67 8.08 16.56
CA SER A 261 5.25 6.75 16.72
C SER A 261 4.38 5.68 16.04
N LEU A 262 4.99 4.66 15.44
CA LEU A 262 4.29 3.48 14.89
C LEU A 262 3.48 2.73 15.96
N ALA A 263 3.73 2.98 17.24
CA ALA A 263 2.92 2.42 18.32
C ALA A 263 1.43 2.75 18.22
N VAL A 264 1.05 3.80 17.45
CA VAL A 264 -0.36 4.10 17.16
C VAL A 264 -1.04 3.00 16.34
N LEU A 265 -0.26 2.20 15.61
CA LEU A 265 -0.72 1.06 14.82
C LEU A 265 -0.64 -0.27 15.59
N ALA A 266 -0.09 -0.27 16.80
CA ALA A 266 0.00 -1.48 17.61
C ALA A 266 -1.32 -1.77 18.34
N LYS A 267 -1.55 -3.05 18.62
CA LYS A 267 -2.75 -3.63 19.25
C LYS A 267 -3.11 -3.07 20.63
N SER A 268 -2.13 -2.69 21.42
CA SER A 268 -2.33 -2.11 22.76
C SER A 268 -1.42 -0.91 22.96
N ARG A 269 -1.95 0.18 23.52
CA ARG A 269 -1.09 1.18 24.13
C ARG A 269 -0.21 0.50 25.18
N PRO A 270 1.12 0.76 25.20
CA PRO A 270 1.87 0.45 26.40
C PRO A 270 1.12 1.11 27.57
N LEU A 271 0.75 0.32 28.56
CA LEU A 271 0.26 0.89 29.82
C LEU A 271 1.33 1.89 30.26
N LEU A 272 0.97 3.18 30.28
CA LEU A 272 1.80 4.18 30.90
C LEU A 272 2.00 3.68 32.34
N GLN A 273 3.16 3.17 32.65
CA GLN A 273 3.58 2.96 34.02
C GLN A 273 3.63 4.38 34.62
N HIS A 274 2.61 4.70 35.40
CA HIS A 274 2.67 5.84 36.30
C HIS A 274 3.61 5.44 37.43
N ASP A 275 4.86 5.92 37.36
CA ASP A 275 5.75 6.03 38.49
C ASP A 275 5.36 7.26 39.33
#